data_44e99fb6e1e34ddc02867c6fd714ba15
#
_entry.id   44e99fb6e1e34ddc02867c6fd714ba15
#
_cell.length_a   1.000
_cell.length_b   1.000
_cell.length_c   1.000
_cell.angle_alpha   90.00
_cell.angle_beta   90.00
_cell.angle_gamma   90.00
#
_symmetry.space_group_name_H-M   'P 1'
#
loop_
_entity.id
_entity.type
_entity.pdbx_description
1 polymer ?
#
loop_
_entity_poly.entity_id
_entity_poly.type
_entity_poly.pdbx_seq_one_letter_code
_entity_poly.pdbx_strand_id
1 'polypeptide(L)'
;GEVLIPEGVYLTGGLRLRSGVTLHLLENAVLSGSTSPEDYMTYINDSIEPISEEERQMPVSTVKSGATVGRSAYPYSRWNNAIIRAINAKNIAIIGERGSEINGQNCFDPEGEENYRGPHAINMWFCENITLRGYTVRDSANWAHAIQNSQNISICEVTVLGGHDGFDVRTCDDILVENCTFTTGDDCIAGFDNINVTVRNCYFESSCSIFRFGATNMLV
;
A
#
# COMPACT_ATOMS: atom_id res chain seq x y z
N GLY A 1 -4.47 19.65 2.60
CA GLY A 1 -3.92 19.96 3.93
C GLY A 1 -2.82 18.96 4.29
N GLU A 2 -2.13 19.21 5.41
CA GLU A 2 -1.04 18.39 5.90
C GLU A 2 -1.33 17.94 7.34
N VAL A 3 -1.09 16.67 7.61
CA VAL A 3 -1.18 16.06 8.94
C VAL A 3 0.22 15.64 9.34
N LEU A 4 0.75 16.25 10.38
CA LEU A 4 2.08 15.96 10.90
C LEU A 4 2.00 14.89 11.99
N ILE A 5 2.83 13.86 11.87
CA ILE A 5 3.05 12.84 12.90
C ILE A 5 4.42 13.14 13.54
N PRO A 6 4.48 13.71 14.75
CA PRO A 6 5.73 14.02 15.41
C PRO A 6 6.56 12.80 15.76
N GLU A 7 7.80 13.00 16.20
CA GLU A 7 8.62 11.94 16.78
C GLU A 7 7.86 11.15 17.86
N GLY A 8 7.92 9.83 17.81
CA GLY A 8 7.24 8.93 18.74
C GLY A 8 6.65 7.72 18.06
N VAL A 9 6.03 6.82 18.84
CA VAL A 9 5.37 5.62 18.36
C VAL A 9 3.86 5.75 18.53
N TYR A 10 3.13 5.62 17.42
CA TYR A 10 1.68 5.81 17.36
C TYR A 10 1.02 4.53 16.89
N LEU A 11 0.26 3.88 17.78
CA LEU A 11 -0.50 2.67 17.45
C LEU A 11 -1.80 3.04 16.71
N THR A 12 -2.09 2.30 15.64
CA THR A 12 -3.34 2.48 14.87
C THR A 12 -3.88 1.16 14.33
N GLY A 13 -5.20 1.04 14.27
CA GLY A 13 -5.94 -0.02 13.57
C GLY A 13 -6.34 0.37 12.14
N GLY A 14 -5.87 1.49 11.62
CA GLY A 14 -6.10 1.92 10.25
C GLY A 14 -6.44 3.41 10.14
N LEU A 15 -5.87 4.04 9.12
CA LEU A 15 -6.10 5.44 8.77
C LEU A 15 -6.68 5.54 7.37
N ARG A 16 -7.63 6.45 7.16
CA ARG A 16 -8.13 6.77 5.82
C ARG A 16 -7.55 8.08 5.34
N LEU A 17 -6.77 8.02 4.27
CA LEU A 17 -6.21 9.20 3.61
C LEU A 17 -7.22 9.72 2.58
N ARG A 18 -7.55 11.01 2.66
CA ARG A 18 -8.51 11.67 1.78
C ARG A 18 -7.84 12.56 0.75
N SER A 19 -8.59 12.94 -0.28
CA SER A 19 -8.11 13.86 -1.33
C SER A 19 -7.52 15.15 -0.77
N GLY A 20 -6.39 15.56 -1.33
CA GLY A 20 -5.70 16.80 -0.94
C GLY A 20 -5.00 16.74 0.41
N VAL A 21 -4.77 15.54 0.96
CA VAL A 21 -4.10 15.35 2.26
C VAL A 21 -2.71 14.78 2.06
N THR A 22 -1.75 15.39 2.75
CA THR A 22 -0.40 14.86 2.97
C THR A 22 -0.32 14.32 4.40
N LEU A 23 0.00 13.05 4.56
CA LEU A 23 0.44 12.47 5.83
C LEU A 23 1.95 12.58 5.90
N HIS A 24 2.45 13.37 6.85
CA HIS A 24 3.87 13.65 6.98
C HIS A 24 4.40 13.11 8.32
N LEU A 25 5.22 12.08 8.23
CA LEU A 25 5.92 11.48 9.37
C LEU A 25 7.21 12.25 9.57
N LEU A 26 7.31 12.99 10.66
CA LEU A 26 8.52 13.74 11.02
C LEU A 26 9.65 12.78 11.42
N GLU A 27 10.83 13.33 11.63
CA GLU A 27 12.02 12.56 12.00
C GLU A 27 11.73 11.60 13.18
N ASN A 28 12.07 10.31 13.00
CA ASN A 28 11.86 9.22 13.96
C ASN A 28 10.38 8.97 14.35
N ALA A 29 9.41 9.45 13.60
CA ALA A 29 8.01 9.09 13.80
C ALA A 29 7.75 7.64 13.37
N VAL A 30 7.12 6.84 14.20
CA VAL A 30 6.74 5.46 13.90
C VAL A 30 5.22 5.32 13.96
N LEU A 31 4.62 4.99 12.82
CA LEU A 31 3.22 4.59 12.75
C LEU A 31 3.15 3.07 12.84
N SER A 32 2.75 2.56 14.00
CA SER A 32 2.71 1.14 14.31
C SER A 32 1.30 0.59 14.09
N GLY A 33 1.16 -0.41 13.24
CA GLY A 33 -0.11 -1.11 13.06
C GLY A 33 -0.47 -1.94 14.30
N SER A 34 -1.76 -2.13 14.56
CA SER A 34 -2.22 -3.05 15.59
C SER A 34 -1.84 -4.50 15.23
N THR A 35 -1.54 -5.30 16.23
CA THR A 35 -1.37 -6.75 16.08
C THR A 35 -2.68 -7.53 16.14
N SER A 36 -3.81 -6.85 16.38
CA SER A 36 -5.15 -7.41 16.31
C SER A 36 -5.78 -7.12 14.94
N PRO A 37 -6.06 -8.13 14.10
CA PRO A 37 -6.64 -7.92 12.78
C PRO A 37 -8.04 -7.29 12.83
N GLU A 38 -8.77 -7.46 13.93
CA GLU A 38 -10.11 -6.89 14.12
C GLU A 38 -10.08 -5.36 14.23
N ASP A 39 -8.98 -4.76 14.66
CA ASP A 39 -8.87 -3.30 14.75
C ASP A 39 -8.91 -2.62 13.37
N TYR A 40 -8.66 -3.37 12.29
CA TYR A 40 -8.70 -2.88 10.91
C TYR A 40 -10.06 -3.02 10.24
N MET A 41 -11.04 -3.61 10.92
CA MET A 41 -12.38 -3.87 10.38
C MET A 41 -13.32 -2.65 10.42
N THR A 42 -12.92 -1.56 11.05
CA THR A 42 -13.74 -0.35 11.23
C THR A 42 -14.21 0.27 9.91
N TYR A 43 -13.46 0.08 8.83
CA TYR A 43 -13.85 0.56 7.49
C TYR A 43 -14.96 -0.25 6.83
N ILE A 44 -15.17 -1.49 7.28
CA ILE A 44 -16.17 -2.40 6.71
C ILE A 44 -17.52 -2.19 7.40
N ASN A 45 -17.51 -1.74 8.64
CA ASN A 45 -18.70 -1.69 9.49
C ASN A 45 -19.48 -0.36 9.45
N ASP A 46 -19.19 0.54 8.52
CA ASP A 46 -19.87 1.86 8.38
C ASP A 46 -19.91 2.72 9.66
N SER A 47 -19.20 2.31 10.74
CA SER A 47 -19.39 2.90 12.07
C SER A 47 -18.64 4.20 12.31
N ILE A 48 -17.61 4.48 11.51
CA ILE A 48 -16.79 5.70 11.66
C ILE A 48 -16.95 6.62 10.45
N GLU A 49 -17.03 6.06 9.24
CA GLU A 49 -17.28 6.80 8.01
C GLU A 49 -18.07 5.91 7.05
N PRO A 50 -19.36 6.21 6.82
CA PRO A 50 -20.15 5.44 5.87
C PRO A 50 -19.50 5.50 4.48
N ILE A 51 -19.30 4.34 3.89
CA ILE A 51 -18.87 4.22 2.51
C ILE A 51 -20.00 4.76 1.64
N SER A 52 -19.74 5.74 0.78
CA SER A 52 -20.75 6.27 -0.13
C SER A 52 -21.26 5.18 -1.08
N GLU A 53 -22.50 5.32 -1.55
CA GLU A 53 -23.04 4.39 -2.54
C GLU A 53 -22.21 4.37 -3.83
N GLU A 54 -21.63 5.51 -4.21
CA GLU A 54 -20.70 5.61 -5.33
C GLU A 54 -19.44 4.78 -5.13
N GLU A 55 -18.86 4.82 -3.93
CA GLU A 55 -17.69 3.99 -3.57
C GLU A 55 -18.05 2.50 -3.57
N ARG A 56 -19.27 2.12 -3.18
CA ARG A 56 -19.75 0.72 -3.22
C ARG A 56 -19.93 0.20 -4.63
N GLN A 57 -20.25 1.08 -5.57
CA GLN A 57 -20.52 0.73 -6.97
C GLN A 57 -19.28 0.90 -7.88
N MET A 58 -18.12 1.25 -7.32
CA MET A 58 -16.90 1.37 -8.11
C MET A 58 -16.59 0.08 -8.85
N PRO A 59 -16.19 0.17 -10.14
CA PRO A 59 -15.83 -1.00 -10.90
C PRO A 59 -14.64 -1.70 -10.25
N VAL A 60 -14.77 -2.98 -10.08
CA VAL A 60 -13.69 -3.84 -9.59
C VAL A 60 -12.75 -4.12 -10.74
N SER A 61 -11.45 -4.24 -10.48
CA SER A 61 -10.50 -4.67 -11.52
C SER A 61 -11.02 -5.94 -12.20
N THR A 62 -11.14 -5.88 -13.52
CA THR A 62 -11.63 -7.00 -14.33
C THR A 62 -10.53 -7.97 -14.72
N VAL A 63 -9.32 -7.78 -14.20
CA VAL A 63 -8.19 -8.63 -14.55
C VAL A 63 -8.43 -10.04 -14.05
N LYS A 64 -8.56 -10.93 -15.01
CA LYS A 64 -8.76 -12.36 -14.79
C LYS A 64 -7.41 -13.06 -14.62
N SER A 65 -6.69 -12.81 -13.58
CA SER A 65 -5.55 -13.64 -13.25
C SER A 65 -5.92 -14.63 -12.15
N GLY A 66 -6.01 -15.89 -12.51
CA GLY A 66 -5.98 -17.06 -11.65
C GLY A 66 -6.67 -16.95 -10.28
N ALA A 67 -6.01 -17.35 -9.23
CA ALA A 67 -6.56 -17.52 -7.89
C ALA A 67 -6.92 -16.23 -7.15
N THR A 68 -6.58 -15.06 -7.67
CA THR A 68 -6.75 -13.78 -6.98
C THR A 68 -8.06 -13.04 -7.31
N VAL A 69 -8.84 -13.54 -8.25
CA VAL A 69 -10.05 -12.83 -8.74
C VAL A 69 -11.20 -12.73 -7.71
N GLY A 70 -11.16 -13.46 -6.61
CA GLY A 70 -12.29 -13.49 -5.67
C GLY A 70 -12.18 -12.52 -4.50
N ARG A 71 -11.04 -12.48 -3.83
CA ARG A 71 -10.89 -11.79 -2.54
C ARG A 71 -10.23 -10.43 -2.63
N SER A 72 -9.25 -10.27 -3.50
CA SER A 72 -8.53 -9.01 -3.68
C SER A 72 -9.22 -8.02 -4.61
N ALA A 73 -10.29 -8.43 -5.27
CA ALA A 73 -10.97 -7.64 -6.29
C ALA A 73 -11.95 -6.59 -5.73
N TYR A 74 -12.16 -6.55 -4.43
CA TYR A 74 -13.09 -5.64 -3.78
C TYR A 74 -12.39 -4.78 -2.73
N PRO A 75 -12.36 -3.45 -2.88
CA PRO A 75 -11.56 -2.58 -2.01
C PRO A 75 -11.93 -2.63 -0.52
N TYR A 76 -13.13 -3.09 -0.19
CA TYR A 76 -13.63 -3.17 1.18
C TYR A 76 -13.57 -4.57 1.78
N SER A 77 -12.97 -5.52 1.10
CA SER A 77 -12.79 -6.87 1.66
C SER A 77 -11.78 -6.87 2.81
N ARG A 78 -11.88 -7.83 3.71
CA ARG A 78 -10.88 -8.06 4.77
C ARG A 78 -9.45 -8.18 4.21
N TRP A 79 -9.29 -8.80 3.08
CA TRP A 79 -8.04 -8.89 2.33
C TRP A 79 -7.36 -7.53 2.08
N ASN A 80 -8.15 -6.48 1.84
CA ASN A 80 -7.66 -5.14 1.52
C ASN A 80 -7.57 -4.23 2.75
N ASN A 81 -7.61 -4.77 3.97
CA ASN A 81 -7.30 -4.02 5.16
C ASN A 81 -5.86 -3.50 5.14
N ALA A 82 -5.65 -2.33 5.68
CA ALA A 82 -4.32 -1.71 5.70
C ALA A 82 -4.18 -0.71 6.85
N ILE A 83 -2.93 -0.43 7.21
CA ILE A 83 -2.61 0.64 8.17
C ILE A 83 -3.01 2.00 7.59
N ILE A 84 -2.73 2.23 6.29
CA ILE A 84 -3.14 3.45 5.59
C ILE A 84 -3.93 3.05 4.34
N ARG A 85 -5.13 3.58 4.21
CA ARG A 85 -6.01 3.34 3.06
C ARG A 85 -6.40 4.63 2.37
N ALA A 86 -6.48 4.59 1.05
CA ALA A 86 -7.09 5.63 0.24
C ALA A 86 -7.97 5.01 -0.83
N ILE A 87 -9.20 5.49 -0.96
CA ILE A 87 -10.12 5.04 -1.99
C ILE A 87 -10.74 6.27 -2.65
N ASN A 88 -10.70 6.30 -3.99
CA ASN A 88 -11.21 7.43 -4.78
C ASN A 88 -10.62 8.79 -4.34
N ALA A 89 -9.33 8.82 -4.05
CA ALA A 89 -8.67 10.02 -3.55
C ALA A 89 -7.69 10.60 -4.60
N LYS A 90 -7.58 11.92 -4.64
CA LYS A 90 -6.70 12.65 -5.56
C LYS A 90 -5.75 13.56 -4.81
N ASN A 91 -4.55 13.76 -5.36
CA ASN A 91 -3.52 14.64 -4.82
C ASN A 91 -3.21 14.27 -3.36
N ILE A 92 -2.77 13.05 -3.15
CA ILE A 92 -2.44 12.49 -1.83
C ILE A 92 -0.95 12.22 -1.74
N ALA A 93 -0.42 12.40 -0.53
CA ALA A 93 0.97 12.09 -0.28
C ALA A 93 1.17 11.42 1.09
N ILE A 94 2.16 10.54 1.15
CA ILE A 94 2.78 10.04 2.37
C ILE A 94 4.24 10.42 2.28
N ILE A 95 4.70 11.26 3.19
CA ILE A 95 6.07 11.75 3.22
C ILE A 95 6.68 11.38 4.57
N GLY A 96 7.90 10.87 4.54
CA GLY A 96 8.66 10.57 5.74
C GLY A 96 9.98 11.31 5.78
N GLU A 97 10.38 11.72 6.96
CA GLU A 97 11.71 12.23 7.25
C GLU A 97 12.63 11.08 7.73
N ARG A 98 13.88 11.41 8.01
CA ARG A 98 14.88 10.43 8.43
C ARG A 98 14.42 9.61 9.63
N GLY A 99 14.47 8.27 9.53
CA GLY A 99 14.09 7.36 10.61
C GLY A 99 12.58 7.17 10.79
N SER A 100 11.76 7.81 9.94
CA SER A 100 10.32 7.59 9.98
C SER A 100 9.94 6.21 9.45
N GLU A 101 8.94 5.58 10.07
CA GLU A 101 8.59 4.18 9.80
C GLU A 101 7.07 3.96 9.83
N ILE A 102 6.60 3.08 8.93
CA ILE A 102 5.28 2.45 8.99
C ILE A 102 5.54 0.96 9.27
N ASN A 103 5.15 0.49 10.45
CA ASN A 103 5.47 -0.86 10.93
C ASN A 103 4.21 -1.72 10.97
N GLY A 104 4.18 -2.78 10.17
CA GLY A 104 3.06 -3.73 10.11
C GLY A 104 3.02 -4.74 11.25
N GLN A 105 4.12 -4.85 12.00
CA GLN A 105 4.27 -5.78 13.13
C GLN A 105 3.97 -7.24 12.80
N ASN A 106 3.98 -7.63 11.51
CA ASN A 106 3.60 -8.97 11.05
C ASN A 106 2.26 -9.44 11.67
N CYS A 107 1.26 -8.58 11.71
CA CYS A 107 -0.05 -8.88 12.28
C CYS A 107 -0.62 -10.16 11.68
N PHE A 108 -0.79 -11.19 12.49
CA PHE A 108 -1.33 -12.48 12.05
C PHE A 108 -2.85 -12.44 11.95
N ASP A 109 -3.40 -12.82 10.78
CA ASP A 109 -4.84 -12.93 10.56
C ASP A 109 -5.22 -14.33 10.04
N PRO A 110 -5.82 -15.19 10.88
CA PRO A 110 -6.22 -16.55 10.46
C PRO A 110 -7.35 -16.56 9.42
N GLU A 111 -8.07 -15.44 9.24
CA GLU A 111 -9.10 -15.26 8.21
C GLU A 111 -8.60 -14.46 7.00
N GLY A 112 -7.35 -14.04 7.03
CA GLY A 112 -6.71 -13.31 5.96
C GLY A 112 -6.27 -14.19 4.80
N GLU A 113 -5.48 -13.61 3.91
CA GLU A 113 -4.91 -14.33 2.78
C GLU A 113 -4.04 -15.48 3.27
N GLU A 114 -4.09 -16.61 2.57
CA GLU A 114 -3.35 -17.82 2.90
C GLU A 114 -3.55 -18.31 4.35
N ASN A 115 -4.59 -17.81 5.05
CA ASN A 115 -4.94 -18.07 6.44
C ASN A 115 -3.90 -17.56 7.47
N TYR A 116 -3.09 -16.59 7.11
CA TYR A 116 -2.15 -15.97 8.03
C TYR A 116 -1.80 -14.52 7.73
N ARG A 117 -1.93 -14.04 6.48
CA ARG A 117 -1.56 -12.67 6.11
C ARG A 117 -2.56 -11.67 6.70
N GLY A 118 -2.06 -10.70 7.41
CA GLY A 118 -2.83 -9.61 8.00
C GLY A 118 -3.03 -8.43 7.03
N PRO A 119 -3.13 -7.21 7.55
CA PRO A 119 -3.32 -6.02 6.72
C PRO A 119 -2.07 -5.63 5.93
N HIS A 120 -2.28 -4.98 4.79
CA HIS A 120 -1.21 -4.28 4.07
C HIS A 120 -0.68 -3.10 4.91
N ALA A 121 0.51 -2.59 4.62
CA ALA A 121 0.90 -1.32 5.20
C ALA A 121 0.15 -0.17 4.53
N ILE A 122 0.11 -0.13 3.20
CA ILE A 122 -0.57 0.89 2.41
C ILE A 122 -1.44 0.23 1.35
N ASN A 123 -2.72 0.62 1.27
CA ASN A 123 -3.64 0.14 0.24
C ASN A 123 -4.39 1.30 -0.40
N MET A 124 -4.28 1.42 -1.74
CA MET A 124 -4.89 2.52 -2.50
C MET A 124 -5.66 2.00 -3.70
N TRP A 125 -6.89 2.50 -3.88
CA TRP A 125 -7.77 2.14 -4.98
C TRP A 125 -8.37 3.38 -5.65
N PHE A 126 -8.37 3.39 -6.99
CA PHE A 126 -8.97 4.47 -7.79
C PHE A 126 -8.42 5.85 -7.43
N CYS A 127 -7.12 5.94 -7.16
CA CYS A 127 -6.47 7.17 -6.75
C CYS A 127 -5.71 7.82 -7.90
N GLU A 128 -5.48 9.13 -7.79
CA GLU A 128 -4.80 9.93 -8.80
C GLU A 128 -3.82 10.90 -8.15
N ASN A 129 -2.64 11.08 -8.74
CA ASN A 129 -1.56 11.94 -8.24
C ASN A 129 -1.12 11.50 -6.84
N ILE A 130 -0.45 10.35 -6.78
CA ILE A 130 0.02 9.74 -5.54
C ILE A 130 1.52 10.01 -5.38
N THR A 131 1.91 10.55 -4.25
CA THR A 131 3.33 10.74 -3.87
C THR A 131 3.65 9.96 -2.60
N LEU A 132 4.60 9.02 -2.71
CA LEU A 132 5.08 8.18 -1.61
C LEU A 132 6.59 8.41 -1.49
N ARG A 133 7.07 8.97 -0.37
CA ARG A 133 8.48 9.34 -0.31
C ARG A 133 9.09 9.32 1.09
N GLY A 134 10.32 8.79 1.20
CA GLY A 134 11.26 9.08 2.28
C GLY A 134 11.07 8.28 3.56
N TYR A 135 10.14 7.34 3.64
CA TYR A 135 9.87 6.52 4.83
C TYR A 135 10.33 5.08 4.66
N THR A 136 10.37 4.36 5.77
CA THR A 136 10.56 2.92 5.80
C THR A 136 9.23 2.20 6.04
N VAL A 137 8.92 1.16 5.26
CA VAL A 137 7.91 0.17 5.62
C VAL A 137 8.62 -1.04 6.20
N ARG A 138 8.24 -1.44 7.41
CA ARG A 138 8.80 -2.60 8.10
C ARG A 138 7.72 -3.62 8.41
N ASP A 139 8.05 -4.91 8.18
CA ASP A 139 7.26 -6.05 8.63
C ASP A 139 5.77 -5.93 8.29
N SER A 140 5.45 -5.53 7.05
CA SER A 140 4.07 -5.49 6.57
C SER A 140 3.47 -6.89 6.66
N ALA A 141 2.31 -7.01 7.26
CA ALA A 141 1.64 -8.30 7.44
C ALA A 141 1.06 -8.90 6.15
N ASN A 142 0.97 -8.08 5.11
CA ASN A 142 0.73 -8.44 3.72
C ASN A 142 1.67 -7.56 2.85
N TRP A 143 1.26 -7.12 1.67
CA TRP A 143 2.08 -6.28 0.82
C TRP A 143 2.38 -4.92 1.47
N ALA A 144 3.60 -4.42 1.29
CA ALA A 144 3.95 -3.10 1.83
C ALA A 144 3.16 -1.99 1.13
N HIS A 145 3.02 -2.08 -0.19
CA HIS A 145 2.20 -1.16 -0.98
C HIS A 145 1.32 -1.97 -1.95
N ALA A 146 0.02 -1.81 -1.83
CA ALA A 146 -0.99 -2.38 -2.71
C ALA A 146 -1.76 -1.25 -3.40
N ILE A 147 -1.49 -1.01 -4.69
CA ILE A 147 -2.11 0.10 -5.42
C ILE A 147 -2.81 -0.43 -6.66
N GLN A 148 -4.09 -0.13 -6.80
CA GLN A 148 -4.91 -0.67 -7.88
C GLN A 148 -5.75 0.40 -8.57
N ASN A 149 -5.95 0.24 -9.89
CA ASN A 149 -6.80 1.11 -10.73
C ASN A 149 -6.49 2.61 -10.52
N SER A 150 -5.22 2.96 -10.44
CA SER A 150 -4.74 4.29 -10.06
C SER A 150 -3.78 4.85 -11.11
N GLN A 151 -3.55 6.15 -11.08
CA GLN A 151 -2.68 6.80 -12.07
C GLN A 151 -1.81 7.89 -11.46
N ASN A 152 -0.70 8.18 -12.14
CA ASN A 152 0.29 9.16 -11.75
C ASN A 152 0.84 8.89 -10.35
N ILE A 153 1.63 7.80 -10.26
CA ILE A 153 2.15 7.24 -9.01
C ILE A 153 3.66 7.47 -8.97
N SER A 154 4.13 8.13 -7.93
CA SER A 154 5.56 8.30 -7.64
C SER A 154 5.90 7.67 -6.30
N ILE A 155 6.83 6.72 -6.29
CA ILE A 155 7.44 6.16 -5.09
C ILE A 155 8.95 6.40 -5.15
N CYS A 156 9.46 7.22 -4.24
CA CYS A 156 10.83 7.67 -4.25
C CYS A 156 11.46 7.62 -2.86
N GLU A 157 12.72 7.20 -2.77
CA GLU A 157 13.46 7.20 -1.50
C GLU A 157 12.77 6.38 -0.39
N VAL A 158 11.99 5.37 -0.77
CA VAL A 158 11.28 4.47 0.16
C VAL A 158 12.13 3.22 0.40
N THR A 159 12.14 2.77 1.65
CA THR A 159 12.76 1.50 2.04
C THR A 159 11.69 0.52 2.49
N VAL A 160 11.72 -0.70 1.96
CA VAL A 160 10.86 -1.81 2.42
C VAL A 160 11.77 -2.88 3.04
N LEU A 161 11.47 -3.27 4.28
CA LEU A 161 12.23 -4.25 5.04
C LEU A 161 11.30 -5.33 5.60
N GLY A 162 11.46 -6.56 5.14
CA GLY A 162 10.64 -7.70 5.57
C GLY A 162 9.24 -7.71 4.95
N GLY A 163 8.32 -8.43 5.57
CA GLY A 163 6.96 -8.60 5.08
C GLY A 163 6.88 -9.50 3.84
N HIS A 164 5.92 -9.20 2.98
CA HIS A 164 5.65 -9.92 1.73
C HIS A 164 6.10 -9.09 0.51
N ASP A 165 5.20 -8.79 -0.45
CA ASP A 165 5.56 -7.98 -1.62
C ASP A 165 5.89 -6.52 -1.22
N GLY A 166 6.87 -5.95 -1.91
CA GLY A 166 7.30 -4.58 -1.67
C GLY A 166 6.37 -3.54 -2.30
N PHE A 167 6.11 -3.68 -3.60
CA PHE A 167 5.28 -2.77 -4.37
C PHE A 167 4.44 -3.57 -5.37
N ASP A 168 3.20 -3.86 -5.00
CA ASP A 168 2.23 -4.55 -5.87
C ASP A 168 1.27 -3.53 -6.48
N VAL A 169 1.33 -3.40 -7.82
CA VAL A 169 0.53 -2.44 -8.59
C VAL A 169 -0.21 -3.13 -9.70
N ARG A 170 -1.50 -2.85 -9.82
CA ARG A 170 -2.36 -3.51 -10.79
C ARG A 170 -3.27 -2.52 -11.51
N THR A 171 -3.29 -2.61 -12.83
CA THR A 171 -4.15 -1.75 -13.68
C THR A 171 -3.89 -0.27 -13.40
N CYS A 172 -2.60 0.11 -13.35
CA CYS A 172 -2.16 1.47 -13.06
C CYS A 172 -1.41 2.07 -14.24
N ASP A 173 -1.40 3.40 -14.33
CA ASP A 173 -0.75 4.16 -15.39
C ASP A 173 0.18 5.23 -14.82
N ASP A 174 1.27 5.52 -15.55
CA ASP A 174 2.29 6.52 -15.20
C ASP A 174 2.92 6.27 -13.81
N ILE A 175 3.78 5.26 -13.73
CA ILE A 175 4.42 4.81 -12.49
C ILE A 175 5.91 5.11 -12.50
N LEU A 176 6.39 5.82 -11.48
CA LEU A 176 7.81 6.03 -11.20
C LEU A 176 8.20 5.35 -9.89
N VAL A 177 9.22 4.48 -9.94
CA VAL A 177 9.89 3.91 -8.76
C VAL A 177 11.36 4.33 -8.83
N GLU A 178 11.81 5.14 -7.88
CA GLU A 178 13.15 5.72 -7.94
C GLU A 178 13.85 5.78 -6.58
N ASN A 179 15.16 5.48 -6.57
CA ASN A 179 16.03 5.56 -5.39
C ASN A 179 15.47 4.75 -4.19
N CYS A 180 14.80 3.64 -4.44
CA CYS A 180 14.17 2.81 -3.41
C CYS A 180 15.05 1.60 -3.06
N THR A 181 14.83 1.07 -1.86
CA THR A 181 15.42 -0.18 -1.37
C THR A 181 14.33 -1.15 -1.00
N PHE A 182 14.37 -2.35 -1.57
CA PHE A 182 13.42 -3.42 -1.27
C PHE A 182 14.19 -4.66 -0.79
N THR A 183 13.97 -5.04 0.46
CA THR A 183 14.40 -6.33 1.03
C THR A 183 13.15 -7.04 1.52
N THR A 184 12.62 -7.97 0.72
CA THR A 184 11.27 -8.51 0.88
C THR A 184 11.26 -10.02 1.08
N GLY A 185 10.24 -10.50 1.76
CA GLY A 185 10.00 -11.95 1.94
C GLY A 185 9.33 -12.59 0.73
N ASP A 186 8.68 -11.81 -0.14
CA ASP A 186 8.06 -12.25 -1.40
C ASP A 186 8.54 -11.32 -2.52
N ASP A 187 7.76 -11.00 -3.54
CA ASP A 187 8.20 -10.22 -4.70
C ASP A 187 8.58 -8.77 -4.34
N CYS A 188 9.68 -8.23 -4.88
CA CYS A 188 10.01 -6.81 -4.65
C CYS A 188 9.03 -5.89 -5.37
N ILE A 189 8.81 -6.13 -6.66
CA ILE A 189 7.82 -5.42 -7.48
C ILE A 189 6.93 -6.45 -8.16
N ALA A 190 5.63 -6.41 -7.84
CA ALA A 190 4.63 -7.31 -8.38
C ALA A 190 3.50 -6.55 -9.07
N GLY A 191 2.73 -7.23 -9.90
CA GLY A 191 1.53 -6.68 -10.53
C GLY A 191 1.42 -6.95 -12.01
N PHE A 192 0.35 -6.42 -12.60
CA PHE A 192 0.02 -6.66 -14.01
C PHE A 192 -0.90 -5.56 -14.57
N ASP A 193 -1.02 -5.53 -15.91
CA ASP A 193 -1.84 -4.56 -16.65
C ASP A 193 -1.47 -3.11 -16.34
N ASN A 194 -0.18 -2.84 -16.16
CA ASN A 194 0.32 -1.49 -15.93
C ASN A 194 0.80 -0.86 -17.24
N ILE A 195 0.80 0.45 -17.31
CA ILE A 195 1.24 1.22 -18.48
C ILE A 195 2.24 2.29 -18.03
N ASN A 196 3.25 2.59 -18.86
CA ASN A 196 4.23 3.65 -18.64
C ASN A 196 4.95 3.52 -17.28
N VAL A 197 5.77 2.50 -17.13
CA VAL A 197 6.47 2.22 -15.86
C VAL A 197 7.95 2.54 -15.98
N THR A 198 8.47 3.33 -15.06
CA THR A 198 9.91 3.58 -14.92
C THR A 198 10.40 3.13 -13.55
N VAL A 199 11.40 2.25 -13.54
CA VAL A 199 12.09 1.83 -12.32
C VAL A 199 13.55 2.15 -12.48
N ARG A 200 14.14 2.93 -11.57
CA ARG A 200 15.56 3.32 -11.68
C ARG A 200 16.25 3.56 -10.34
N ASN A 201 17.55 3.33 -10.30
CA ASN A 201 18.38 3.58 -9.12
C ASN A 201 17.88 2.87 -7.85
N CYS A 202 17.35 1.65 -7.97
CA CYS A 202 16.81 0.89 -6.87
C CYS A 202 17.71 -0.29 -6.49
N TYR A 203 17.68 -0.67 -5.22
CA TYR A 203 18.28 -1.90 -4.72
C TYR A 203 17.18 -2.93 -4.42
N PHE A 204 17.40 -4.16 -4.85
CA PHE A 204 16.44 -5.24 -4.67
C PHE A 204 17.08 -6.49 -4.09
N GLU A 205 16.45 -7.03 -3.06
CA GLU A 205 16.75 -8.32 -2.46
C GLU A 205 15.43 -9.01 -2.09
N SER A 206 15.24 -10.26 -2.49
CA SER A 206 14.00 -10.98 -2.28
C SER A 206 14.24 -12.46 -2.02
N SER A 207 13.39 -13.08 -1.19
CA SER A 207 13.35 -14.53 -1.04
C SER A 207 12.60 -15.22 -2.20
N CYS A 208 11.92 -14.46 -3.07
CA CYS A 208 11.13 -14.98 -4.19
C CYS A 208 11.58 -14.34 -5.51
N SER A 209 10.98 -13.25 -5.95
CA SER A 209 11.30 -12.59 -7.22
C SER A 209 11.61 -11.11 -7.05
N ILE A 210 12.52 -10.58 -7.86
CA ILE A 210 12.73 -9.14 -7.96
C ILE A 210 11.55 -8.50 -8.70
N PHE A 211 11.15 -9.09 -9.82
CA PHE A 211 10.02 -8.66 -10.62
C PHE A 211 9.10 -9.84 -10.94
N ARG A 212 7.85 -9.75 -10.51
CA ARG A 212 6.73 -10.55 -10.98
C ARG A 212 5.69 -9.60 -11.57
N PHE A 213 6.02 -9.01 -12.71
CA PHE A 213 5.41 -7.76 -13.14
C PHE A 213 5.07 -7.77 -14.64
N GLY A 214 3.89 -7.28 -14.98
CA GLY A 214 3.44 -7.09 -16.35
C GLY A 214 3.10 -5.62 -16.62
N ALA A 215 3.73 -5.05 -17.65
CA ALA A 215 3.48 -3.69 -18.08
C ALA A 215 3.66 -3.51 -19.59
N THR A 216 2.97 -2.51 -20.13
CA THR A 216 3.23 -1.96 -21.45
C THR A 216 4.07 -0.69 -21.30
N ASN A 217 5.16 -0.57 -22.07
CA ASN A 217 6.09 0.57 -22.00
C ASN A 217 6.76 0.66 -20.62
N MET A 218 7.70 -0.27 -20.37
CA MET A 218 8.46 -0.33 -19.12
C MET A 218 9.94 -0.06 -19.36
N LEU A 219 10.54 0.77 -18.52
CA LEU A 219 11.97 1.02 -18.44
C LEU A 219 12.48 0.60 -17.04
N VAL A 220 13.54 -0.19 -17.01
CA VAL A 220 14.24 -0.62 -15.78
C VAL A 220 15.72 -0.29 -15.90
#